data_b42fd40110c11af67cf96f6e60d39a28
#
_entry.id   b42fd40110c11af67cf96f6e60d39a28
#
_cell.length_a   1.000
_cell.length_b   1.000
_cell.length_c   1.000
_cell.angle_alpha   90.00
_cell.angle_beta   90.00
_cell.angle_gamma   90.00
#
_symmetry.space_group_name_H-M   'P 1'
#
loop_
_entity.id
_entity.type
_entity.pdbx_description
1 polymer ?
#
loop_
_entity_poly.entity_id
_entity_poly.type
_entity_poly.pdbx_seq_one_letter_code
_entity_poly.pdbx_strand_id
1 'polypeptide(L)'
;MVFDNLQLIEMIELIPAIDIIDGKCVRLSQDDYDSKKVYNENPVGVAKELEAHGILRLHVVDLDGAASHHVVNYRTLEQIASRTSLIIDFGGGV
;
A
#
# COMPACT_ATOMS: atom_id res chain seq x y z
N MET A 1 -10.19 23.76 23.29
CA MET A 1 -9.11 24.14 22.36
C MET A 1 -9.56 23.86 20.93
N VAL A 2 -9.42 24.82 20.06
CA VAL A 2 -9.78 24.66 18.65
C VAL A 2 -8.50 24.60 17.83
N PHE A 3 -8.34 23.55 17.04
CA PHE A 3 -7.22 23.42 16.11
C PHE A 3 -7.64 23.97 14.76
N ASP A 4 -6.74 24.66 14.06
CA ASP A 4 -6.96 24.98 12.67
C ASP A 4 -6.75 23.73 11.80
N ASN A 5 -7.10 23.80 10.50
CA ASN A 5 -6.99 22.64 9.61
C ASN A 5 -5.55 22.15 9.44
N LEU A 6 -4.59 23.08 9.48
CA LEU A 6 -3.18 22.74 9.30
C LEU A 6 -2.64 21.96 10.50
N GLN A 7 -2.99 22.39 11.72
CA GLN A 7 -2.60 21.67 12.93
C GLN A 7 -3.21 20.28 12.98
N LEU A 8 -4.46 20.14 12.56
CA LEU A 8 -5.13 18.85 12.52
C LEU A 8 -4.43 17.90 11.56
N ILE A 9 -4.01 18.36 10.38
CA ILE A 9 -3.27 17.56 9.40
C ILE A 9 -1.94 17.09 9.96
N GLU A 10 -1.22 17.94 10.66
CA GLU A 10 0.06 17.59 11.28
C GLU A 10 -0.08 16.53 12.38
N MET A 11 -1.23 16.47 13.03
CA MET A 11 -1.49 15.51 14.10
C MET A 11 -2.00 14.17 13.60
N ILE A 12 -2.42 14.09 12.33
CA ILE A 12 -2.94 12.87 11.73
C ILE A 12 -1.86 12.24 10.86
N GLU A 13 -1.45 11.04 11.23
CA GLU A 13 -0.54 10.25 10.40
C GLU A 13 -1.31 9.69 9.22
N LEU A 14 -0.81 9.95 8.00
CA LEU A 14 -1.39 9.39 6.79
C LEU A 14 -0.78 8.03 6.53
N ILE A 15 -1.63 7.02 6.42
CA ILE A 15 -1.21 5.65 6.12
C ILE A 15 -1.93 5.22 4.84
N PRO A 16 -1.31 5.47 3.68
CA PRO A 16 -1.89 5.00 2.43
C PRO A 16 -1.83 3.48 2.34
N ALA A 17 -2.71 2.93 1.52
CA ALA A 17 -2.74 1.50 1.25
C ALA A 17 -2.55 1.28 -0.25
N ILE A 18 -1.79 0.25 -0.60
CA ILE A 18 -1.68 -0.22 -1.98
C ILE A 18 -2.12 -1.67 -2.05
N ASP A 19 -2.84 -2.00 -3.08
CA ASP A 19 -3.34 -3.35 -3.34
C ASP A 19 -2.47 -4.00 -4.41
N ILE A 20 -2.04 -5.23 -4.16
CA ILE A 20 -1.13 -5.96 -5.06
C ILE A 20 -1.82 -7.21 -5.60
N ILE A 21 -1.81 -7.35 -6.92
CA ILE A 21 -2.19 -8.58 -7.63
C ILE A 21 -1.11 -8.87 -8.66
N ASP A 22 -0.60 -10.09 -8.65
CA ASP A 22 0.41 -10.56 -9.60
C ASP A 22 1.62 -9.62 -9.66
N GLY A 23 2.06 -9.14 -8.48
CA GLY A 23 3.20 -8.24 -8.37
C GLY A 23 2.97 -6.82 -8.84
N LYS A 24 1.72 -6.41 -9.11
CA LYS A 24 1.37 -5.10 -9.66
C LYS A 24 0.40 -4.37 -8.77
N CYS A 25 0.51 -3.05 -8.74
CA CYS A 25 -0.46 -2.22 -8.05
C CYS A 25 -1.75 -2.17 -8.85
N VAL A 26 -2.86 -2.45 -8.19
CA VAL A 26 -4.18 -2.47 -8.82
C VAL A 26 -5.13 -1.52 -8.08
N ARG A 27 -6.20 -1.15 -8.76
CA ARG A 27 -7.31 -0.40 -8.17
C ARG A 27 -8.57 -1.21 -8.39
N LEU A 28 -9.28 -1.51 -7.30
CA LEU A 28 -10.56 -2.19 -7.37
C LEU A 28 -11.67 -1.14 -7.53
N SER A 29 -12.67 -1.45 -8.34
CA SER A 29 -13.83 -0.59 -8.54
C SER A 29 -14.97 -1.11 -7.66
N GLN A 30 -15.33 -0.34 -6.64
CA GLN A 30 -16.51 -0.61 -5.79
C GLN A 30 -16.60 -2.05 -5.29
N ASP A 31 -15.53 -2.55 -4.70
CA ASP A 31 -15.49 -3.89 -4.10
C ASP A 31 -15.65 -5.05 -5.08
N ASP A 32 -15.47 -4.81 -6.36
CA ASP A 32 -15.59 -5.82 -7.39
C ASP A 32 -14.21 -6.26 -7.88
N TYR A 33 -13.84 -7.49 -7.56
CA TYR A 33 -12.57 -8.08 -8.01
C TYR A 33 -12.48 -8.22 -9.52
N ASP A 34 -13.61 -8.38 -10.20
CA ASP A 34 -13.65 -8.51 -11.65
C ASP A 34 -13.38 -7.17 -12.35
N SER A 35 -13.55 -6.07 -11.63
CA SER A 35 -13.30 -4.73 -12.16
C SER A 35 -11.92 -4.20 -11.81
N LYS A 36 -11.00 -5.05 -11.37
CA LYS A 36 -9.65 -4.63 -11.03
C LYS A 36 -8.95 -4.01 -12.23
N LYS A 37 -8.19 -2.97 -11.96
CA LYS A 37 -7.43 -2.26 -12.98
C LYS A 37 -6.02 -2.00 -12.50
N VAL A 38 -5.03 -2.41 -13.29
CA VAL A 38 -3.63 -2.11 -13.02
C VAL A 38 -3.41 -0.63 -13.26
N TYR A 39 -2.94 0.11 -12.23
CA TYR A 39 -2.59 1.52 -12.39
C TYR A 39 -1.07 1.75 -12.36
N ASN A 40 -0.31 0.78 -11.87
CA ASN A 40 1.15 0.86 -11.90
C ASN A 40 1.72 -0.56 -11.79
N GLU A 41 2.61 -0.91 -12.70
CA GLU A 41 3.26 -2.22 -12.69
C GLU A 41 4.45 -2.30 -11.75
N ASN A 42 4.84 -1.17 -11.14
CA ASN A 42 6.02 -1.10 -10.26
C ASN A 42 5.67 -0.65 -8.86
N PRO A 43 5.28 -1.57 -7.96
CA PRO A 43 4.94 -1.22 -6.57
C PRO A 43 6.10 -0.56 -5.82
N VAL A 44 7.33 -0.95 -6.09
CA VAL A 44 8.51 -0.34 -5.46
C VAL A 44 8.61 1.14 -5.85
N GLY A 45 8.36 1.46 -7.12
CA GLY A 45 8.34 2.84 -7.60
C GLY A 45 7.26 3.67 -6.90
N VAL A 46 6.07 3.10 -6.75
CA VAL A 46 4.97 3.76 -6.01
C VAL A 46 5.37 4.02 -4.57
N ALA A 47 5.95 3.02 -3.89
CA ALA A 47 6.38 3.15 -2.50
C ALA A 47 7.46 4.22 -2.35
N LYS A 48 8.44 4.26 -3.25
CA LYS A 48 9.49 5.28 -3.23
C LYS A 48 8.94 6.68 -3.43
N GLU A 49 7.96 6.82 -4.30
CA GLU A 49 7.31 8.11 -4.55
C GLU A 49 6.55 8.57 -3.30
N LEU A 50 5.83 7.68 -2.64
CA LEU A 50 5.15 7.98 -1.38
C LEU A 50 6.15 8.41 -0.31
N GLU A 51 7.26 7.70 -0.18
CA GLU A 51 8.32 8.04 0.77
C GLU A 51 8.88 9.45 0.47
N ALA A 52 9.10 9.76 -0.79
CA ALA A 52 9.60 11.06 -1.23
C ALA A 52 8.64 12.20 -0.88
N HIS A 53 7.35 11.92 -0.75
CA HIS A 53 6.33 12.89 -0.34
C HIS A 53 6.13 12.96 1.18
N GLY A 54 6.97 12.31 1.95
CA GLY A 54 6.94 12.40 3.41
C GLY A 54 6.10 11.35 4.10
N ILE A 55 5.63 10.34 3.39
CA ILE A 55 4.90 9.21 3.99
C ILE A 55 5.88 8.37 4.81
N LEU A 56 5.49 7.96 6.01
CA LEU A 56 6.31 7.16 6.92
C LEU A 56 5.84 5.71 6.99
N ARG A 57 4.54 5.47 6.84
CA ARG A 57 3.95 4.15 6.92
C ARG A 57 3.16 3.84 5.65
N LEU A 58 3.19 2.58 5.26
CA LEU A 58 2.48 2.09 4.09
C LEU A 58 1.80 0.76 4.43
N HIS A 59 0.51 0.67 4.16
CA HIS A 59 -0.22 -0.59 4.26
C HIS A 59 -0.20 -1.28 2.90
N VAL A 60 0.34 -2.49 2.84
CA VAL A 60 0.42 -3.27 1.60
C VAL A 60 -0.54 -4.45 1.72
N VAL A 61 -1.48 -4.55 0.80
CA VAL A 61 -2.47 -5.63 0.79
C VAL A 61 -2.17 -6.59 -0.35
N ASP A 62 -1.88 -7.84 0.00
CA ASP A 62 -1.68 -8.92 -0.96
C ASP A 62 -3.06 -9.53 -1.28
N LEU A 63 -3.68 -9.06 -2.35
CA LEU A 63 -5.01 -9.54 -2.74
C LEU A 63 -4.99 -11.00 -3.20
N ASP A 64 -3.89 -11.44 -3.81
CA ASP A 64 -3.73 -12.87 -4.14
C ASP A 64 -3.64 -13.70 -2.86
N GLY A 65 -2.94 -13.19 -1.86
CA GLY A 65 -2.83 -13.84 -0.56
C GLY A 65 -4.17 -13.91 0.16
N ALA A 66 -4.96 -12.84 0.09
CA ALA A 66 -6.30 -12.81 0.68
C ALA A 66 -7.20 -13.88 0.04
N ALA A 67 -7.10 -14.08 -1.26
CA ALA A 67 -7.89 -15.08 -1.98
C ALA A 67 -7.45 -16.53 -1.68
N SER A 68 -6.15 -16.75 -1.47
CA SER A 68 -5.57 -18.10 -1.30
C SER A 68 -5.26 -18.44 0.16
N HIS A 69 -5.46 -17.52 1.11
CA HIS A 69 -5.18 -17.68 2.54
C HIS A 69 -3.71 -17.94 2.86
N HIS A 70 -2.80 -17.50 2.01
CA HIS A 70 -1.35 -17.52 2.30
C HIS A 70 -0.67 -16.39 1.55
N VAL A 71 0.53 -16.00 1.99
CA VAL A 71 1.27 -14.91 1.34
C VAL A 71 1.71 -15.34 -0.06
N VAL A 72 1.34 -14.57 -1.08
CA VAL A 72 1.68 -14.82 -2.48
C VAL A 72 2.71 -13.83 -2.99
N ASN A 73 2.48 -12.52 -2.78
CA ASN A 73 3.34 -11.47 -3.31
C ASN A 73 4.50 -11.11 -2.37
N TYR A 74 5.11 -12.11 -1.74
CA TYR A 74 6.18 -11.89 -0.74
C TYR A 74 7.42 -11.22 -1.33
N ARG A 75 7.76 -11.47 -2.59
CA ARG A 75 8.91 -10.83 -3.24
C ARG A 75 8.69 -9.34 -3.41
N THR A 76 7.49 -8.95 -3.81
CA THR A 76 7.12 -7.55 -3.94
C THR A 76 7.21 -6.86 -2.58
N LEU A 77 6.67 -7.49 -1.55
CA LEU A 77 6.74 -6.97 -0.18
C LEU A 77 8.20 -6.79 0.27
N GLU A 78 9.04 -7.80 0.05
CA GLU A 78 10.45 -7.76 0.40
C GLU A 78 11.18 -6.62 -0.32
N GLN A 79 10.90 -6.43 -1.60
CA GLN A 79 11.51 -5.36 -2.39
C GLN A 79 11.10 -3.98 -1.88
N ILE A 80 9.84 -3.80 -1.53
CA ILE A 80 9.37 -2.53 -0.96
C ILE A 80 10.09 -2.28 0.37
N ALA A 81 10.13 -3.29 1.24
CA ALA A 81 10.74 -3.15 2.56
C ALA A 81 12.24 -2.89 2.50
N SER A 82 12.94 -3.51 1.55
CA SER A 82 14.40 -3.38 1.44
C SER A 82 14.85 -2.11 0.70
N ARG A 83 14.00 -1.54 -0.15
CA ARG A 83 14.34 -0.39 -1.00
C ARG A 83 13.76 0.94 -0.51
N THR A 84 13.01 0.92 0.58
CA THR A 84 12.47 2.12 1.21
C THR A 84 12.74 2.06 2.69
N SER A 85 12.59 3.20 3.37
CA SER A 85 12.63 3.28 4.84
C SER A 85 11.23 3.29 5.45
N LEU A 86 10.21 2.99 4.64
CA LEU A 86 8.82 2.95 5.10
C LEU A 86 8.63 1.84 6.13
N ILE A 87 7.78 2.14 7.11
CA ILE A 87 7.27 1.11 8.01
C ILE A 87 6.11 0.43 7.27
N ILE A 88 6.26 -0.85 6.99
CA ILE A 88 5.29 -1.60 6.20
C ILE A 88 4.35 -2.35 7.14
N ASP A 89 3.06 -2.12 6.93
CA ASP A 89 1.99 -2.87 7.57
C ASP A 89 1.38 -3.78 6.50
N PHE A 90 1.45 -5.07 6.72
CA PHE A 90 1.12 -6.06 5.69
C PHE A 90 -0.18 -6.77 6.02
N GLY A 91 -1.04 -6.92 5.01
CA GLY A 91 -2.30 -7.66 5.14
C GLY A 91 -2.60 -8.50 3.91
N GLY A 92 -3.62 -9.34 4.03
CA GLY A 92 -4.13 -10.13 2.92
C GLY A 92 -3.54 -11.52 2.77
N GLY A 93 -2.64 -11.96 3.63
CA GLY A 93 -2.01 -13.26 3.51
C GLY A 93 -2.19 -14.17 4.72
N VAL A 94 -3.10 -13.83 5.59
CA VAL A 94 -3.25 -14.54 6.88
C VAL A 94 -4.64 -15.11 7.02
#